data_2f9763e2d0947cf5a5363543292efa11
#
_entry.id   2f9763e2d0947cf5a5363543292efa11
#
_cell.length_a   1.000
_cell.length_b   1.000
_cell.length_c   1.000
_cell.angle_alpha   90.00
_cell.angle_beta   90.00
_cell.angle_gamma   90.00
#
_symmetry.space_group_name_H-M   'P 1'
#
loop_
_entity.id
_entity.type
_entity.pdbx_description
1 polymer ?
#
loop_
_entity_poly.entity_id
_entity_poly.type
_entity_poly.pdbx_seq_one_letter_code
_entity_poly.pdbx_strand_id
1 'polypeptide(L)'
;NNVSEAVKLMRSEEGIKADKKSSRIAAEGLIYFHSNDVKSIMIEINSETDFVARSDDFINYVKECCEMILQTNYVDYESLMKDENTLHLNEIEEHKKRAIAKLGENIVIRRFNIFNDKDNHIVGYTHNNKIGAVVTLDKSDESLGKDICMQIVASNPISIDEKTIDESVLSNEKE
;
A
#
# COMPACT_ATOMS: atom_id res chain seq x y z
N ASN A 1 -33.75 -17.66 15.70
CA ASN A 1 -32.87 -16.99 14.70
C ASN A 1 -31.77 -16.26 15.45
N ASN A 2 -30.60 -16.88 15.57
CA ASN A 2 -29.48 -16.28 16.29
C ASN A 2 -28.55 -15.59 15.28
N VAL A 3 -28.77 -14.29 15.06
CA VAL A 3 -27.97 -13.48 14.13
C VAL A 3 -26.47 -13.52 14.49
N SER A 4 -26.13 -13.56 15.78
CA SER A 4 -24.76 -13.65 16.26
C SER A 4 -24.07 -14.98 15.84
N GLU A 5 -24.81 -16.08 15.82
CA GLU A 5 -24.33 -17.38 15.40
C GLU A 5 -24.14 -17.45 13.88
N ALA A 6 -25.06 -16.85 13.12
CA ALA A 6 -24.93 -16.73 11.68
C ALA A 6 -23.70 -15.90 11.27
N VAL A 7 -23.46 -14.78 11.94
CA VAL A 7 -22.25 -13.95 11.71
C VAL A 7 -20.97 -14.71 12.03
N LYS A 8 -20.92 -15.48 13.12
CA LYS A 8 -19.76 -16.33 13.45
C LYS A 8 -19.51 -17.40 12.39
N LEU A 9 -20.58 -18.03 11.89
CA LEU A 9 -20.48 -19.04 10.85
C LEU A 9 -19.96 -18.45 9.54
N MET A 10 -20.49 -17.32 9.11
CA MET A 10 -20.01 -16.60 7.93
C MET A 10 -18.52 -16.25 8.03
N ARG A 11 -18.07 -15.69 9.16
CA ARG A 11 -16.64 -15.38 9.39
C ARG A 11 -15.75 -16.61 9.34
N SER A 12 -16.21 -17.74 9.87
CA SER A 12 -15.46 -19.01 9.81
C SER A 12 -15.35 -19.54 8.39
N GLU A 13 -16.41 -19.43 7.57
CA GLU A 13 -16.39 -19.83 6.16
C GLU A 13 -15.49 -18.93 5.30
N GLU A 14 -15.50 -17.62 5.56
CA GLU A 14 -14.61 -16.65 4.91
C GLU A 14 -13.14 -16.96 5.23
N GLY A 15 -12.83 -17.25 6.49
CA GLY A 15 -11.49 -17.67 6.91
C GLY A 15 -11.02 -18.94 6.20
N ILE A 16 -11.84 -19.97 6.15
CA ILE A 16 -11.52 -21.23 5.44
C ILE A 16 -11.28 -20.99 3.94
N LYS A 17 -12.06 -20.11 3.31
CA LYS A 17 -11.86 -19.74 1.90
C LYS A 17 -10.57 -18.98 1.68
N ALA A 18 -10.22 -18.06 2.58
CA ALA A 18 -8.99 -17.29 2.54
C ALA A 18 -7.76 -18.21 2.72
N ASP A 19 -7.78 -19.08 3.73
CA ASP A 19 -6.68 -20.00 4.02
C ASP A 19 -6.37 -20.92 2.83
N LYS A 20 -7.39 -21.43 2.14
CA LYS A 20 -7.22 -22.27 0.93
C LYS A 20 -6.55 -21.54 -0.24
N LYS A 21 -6.58 -20.21 -0.24
CA LYS A 21 -6.02 -19.37 -1.32
C LYS A 21 -4.68 -18.73 -0.95
N SER A 22 -4.32 -18.69 0.32
CA SER A 22 -3.13 -17.99 0.84
C SER A 22 -1.81 -18.48 0.21
N SER A 23 -1.76 -19.73 -0.28
CA SER A 23 -0.57 -20.28 -0.95
C SER A 23 -0.47 -19.94 -2.44
N ARG A 24 -1.47 -19.29 -3.03
CA ARG A 24 -1.46 -18.92 -4.45
C ARG A 24 -0.62 -17.67 -4.65
N ILE A 25 0.08 -17.61 -5.79
CA ILE A 25 0.94 -16.48 -6.11
C ILE A 25 0.07 -15.27 -6.48
N ALA A 26 0.22 -14.18 -5.73
CA ALA A 26 -0.37 -12.88 -6.01
C ALA A 26 0.70 -11.99 -6.66
N ALA A 27 0.84 -12.06 -8.00
CA ALA A 27 1.87 -11.35 -8.76
C ALA A 27 1.37 -10.04 -9.38
N GLU A 28 0.06 -9.90 -9.54
CA GLU A 28 -0.60 -8.69 -10.00
C GLU A 28 -0.97 -7.79 -8.82
N GLY A 29 -1.68 -6.71 -9.06
CA GLY A 29 -2.12 -5.79 -8.00
C GLY A 29 -1.93 -4.34 -8.38
N LEU A 30 -1.92 -3.47 -7.38
CA LEU A 30 -1.73 -2.04 -7.59
C LEU A 30 -0.89 -1.39 -6.49
N ILE A 31 -0.28 -0.26 -6.88
CA ILE A 31 0.31 0.71 -5.97
C ILE A 31 -0.68 1.86 -5.85
N TYR A 32 -0.98 2.27 -4.63
CA TYR A 32 -1.93 3.33 -4.34
C TYR A 32 -1.35 4.35 -3.38
N PHE A 33 -1.55 5.63 -3.68
CA PHE A 33 -1.23 6.73 -2.79
C PHE A 33 -2.53 7.32 -2.24
N HIS A 34 -2.58 7.52 -0.94
CA HIS A 34 -3.73 8.11 -0.26
C HIS A 34 -3.25 9.06 0.83
N SER A 35 -3.99 10.14 1.05
CA SER A 35 -3.72 11.13 2.09
C SER A 35 -5.00 11.48 2.83
N ASN A 36 -4.87 11.68 4.13
CA ASN A 36 -5.84 12.42 4.93
C ASN A 36 -5.22 13.75 5.39
N ASP A 37 -5.90 14.47 6.26
CA ASP A 37 -5.45 15.80 6.75
C ASP A 37 -4.14 15.75 7.56
N VAL A 38 -3.67 14.57 7.98
CA VAL A 38 -2.56 14.40 8.92
C VAL A 38 -1.42 13.58 8.34
N LYS A 39 -1.73 12.52 7.57
CA LYS A 39 -0.77 11.52 7.11
C LYS A 39 -1.04 11.14 5.67
N SER A 40 -0.01 10.67 4.99
CA SER A 40 -0.11 10.04 3.69
C SER A 40 0.42 8.61 3.73
N ILE A 41 -0.06 7.77 2.84
CA ILE A 41 0.39 6.38 2.69
C ILE A 41 0.63 6.06 1.21
N MET A 42 1.74 5.38 0.94
CA MET A 42 1.96 4.65 -0.30
C MET A 42 1.90 3.17 0.03
N ILE A 43 1.02 2.43 -0.63
CA ILE A 43 0.77 1.01 -0.36
C ILE A 43 0.83 0.18 -1.64
N GLU A 44 1.36 -1.03 -1.54
CA GLU A 44 1.29 -2.05 -2.58
C GLU A 44 0.46 -3.23 -2.07
N ILE A 45 -0.64 -3.51 -2.78
CA ILE A 45 -1.49 -4.68 -2.54
C ILE A 45 -1.58 -5.51 -3.80
N ASN A 46 -1.30 -6.80 -3.67
CA ASN A 46 -1.27 -7.74 -4.77
C ASN A 46 -2.50 -8.65 -4.81
N SER A 47 -2.88 -9.07 -6.03
CA SER A 47 -3.90 -10.05 -6.37
C SER A 47 -3.32 -11.08 -7.34
N GLU A 48 -4.07 -12.15 -7.66
CA GLU A 48 -3.59 -13.18 -8.58
C GLU A 48 -3.64 -12.69 -10.03
N THR A 49 -4.68 -11.93 -10.42
CA THR A 49 -4.90 -11.46 -11.79
C THR A 49 -5.02 -9.93 -11.89
N ASP A 50 -4.72 -9.41 -13.07
CA ASP A 50 -4.93 -8.00 -13.40
C ASP A 50 -6.42 -7.64 -13.53
N PHE A 51 -7.29 -8.60 -13.83
CA PHE A 51 -8.74 -8.40 -13.84
C PHE A 51 -9.25 -7.99 -12.46
N VAL A 52 -8.85 -8.71 -11.41
CA VAL A 52 -9.20 -8.34 -10.03
C VAL A 52 -8.53 -7.04 -9.64
N ALA A 53 -7.23 -6.85 -9.95
CA ALA A 53 -6.49 -5.63 -9.63
C ALA A 53 -7.16 -4.34 -10.18
N ARG A 54 -7.90 -4.43 -11.28
CA ARG A 54 -8.61 -3.30 -11.92
C ARG A 54 -10.07 -3.18 -11.51
N SER A 55 -10.61 -4.14 -10.76
CA SER A 55 -12.01 -4.12 -10.35
C SER A 55 -12.28 -3.03 -9.31
N ASP A 56 -13.45 -2.42 -9.37
CA ASP A 56 -13.88 -1.43 -8.38
C ASP A 56 -13.89 -1.99 -6.96
N ASP A 57 -14.26 -3.25 -6.80
CA ASP A 57 -14.26 -3.93 -5.49
C ASP A 57 -12.87 -4.05 -4.89
N PHE A 58 -11.84 -4.33 -5.70
CA PHE A 58 -10.46 -4.37 -5.24
C PHE A 58 -9.92 -2.97 -4.92
N ILE A 59 -10.21 -1.99 -5.78
CA ILE A 59 -9.81 -0.59 -5.55
C ILE A 59 -10.45 -0.06 -4.26
N ASN A 60 -11.72 -0.36 -4.00
CA ASN A 60 -12.41 0.03 -2.77
C ASN A 60 -11.78 -0.65 -1.55
N TYR A 61 -11.46 -1.93 -1.65
CA TYR A 61 -10.73 -2.64 -0.58
C TYR A 61 -9.39 -1.97 -0.26
N VAL A 62 -8.62 -1.58 -1.28
CA VAL A 62 -7.33 -0.87 -1.08
C VAL A 62 -7.52 0.47 -0.38
N LYS A 63 -8.54 1.25 -0.76
CA LYS A 63 -8.88 2.52 -0.10
C LYS A 63 -9.24 2.32 1.37
N GLU A 64 -10.09 1.34 1.67
CA GLU A 64 -10.48 1.00 3.04
C GLU A 64 -9.28 0.55 3.87
N CYS A 65 -8.34 -0.24 3.29
CA CYS A 65 -7.09 -0.58 3.95
C CYS A 65 -6.24 0.66 4.27
N CYS A 66 -6.12 1.60 3.34
CA CYS A 66 -5.39 2.85 3.58
C CYS A 66 -5.98 3.62 4.77
N GLU A 67 -7.29 3.80 4.81
CA GLU A 67 -7.98 4.49 5.90
C GLU A 67 -7.75 3.78 7.25
N MET A 68 -7.87 2.46 7.30
CA MET A 68 -7.62 1.68 8.51
C MET A 68 -6.18 1.84 9.00
N ILE A 69 -5.19 1.75 8.09
CA ILE A 69 -3.77 1.85 8.43
C ILE A 69 -3.40 3.27 8.87
N LEU A 70 -3.94 4.31 8.23
CA LEU A 70 -3.69 5.71 8.60
C LEU A 70 -4.22 6.09 9.99
N GLN A 71 -5.18 5.34 10.53
CA GLN A 71 -5.66 5.51 11.92
C GLN A 71 -4.68 4.94 12.95
N THR A 72 -3.69 4.18 12.52
CA THR A 72 -2.69 3.57 13.41
C THR A 72 -1.46 4.46 13.60
N ASN A 73 -0.54 4.04 14.47
CA ASN A 73 0.75 4.70 14.68
C ASN A 73 1.93 3.96 14.02
N TYR A 74 1.65 2.95 13.19
CA TYR A 74 2.69 2.28 12.43
C TYR A 74 3.24 3.19 11.34
N VAL A 75 4.51 3.00 11.00
CA VAL A 75 5.21 3.80 9.97
C VAL A 75 5.40 3.02 8.68
N ASP A 76 5.42 1.71 8.76
CA ASP A 76 5.61 0.78 7.65
C ASP A 76 4.99 -0.59 7.95
N TYR A 77 5.02 -1.46 6.94
CA TYR A 77 4.50 -2.83 7.03
C TYR A 77 5.23 -3.67 8.09
N GLU A 78 6.55 -3.50 8.24
CA GLU A 78 7.33 -4.25 9.23
C GLU A 78 6.93 -3.88 10.66
N SER A 79 6.67 -2.60 10.92
CA SER A 79 6.23 -2.14 12.23
C SER A 79 4.85 -2.69 12.60
N LEU A 80 3.95 -2.82 11.62
CA LEU A 80 2.65 -3.48 11.81
C LEU A 80 2.82 -4.97 12.13
N MET A 81 3.68 -5.68 11.39
CA MET A 81 3.87 -7.13 11.55
C MET A 81 4.61 -7.53 12.82
N LYS A 82 5.42 -6.64 13.39
CA LYS A 82 6.10 -6.87 14.68
C LYS A 82 5.17 -6.81 15.88
N ASP A 83 4.00 -6.23 15.71
CA ASP A 83 3.02 -6.05 16.78
C ASP A 83 1.92 -7.13 16.72
N GLU A 84 2.33 -8.38 16.97
CA GLU A 84 1.56 -9.62 16.75
C GLU A 84 0.20 -9.70 17.47
N ASN A 85 -0.07 -8.81 18.43
CA ASN A 85 -1.26 -8.89 19.29
C ASN A 85 -2.15 -7.64 19.26
N THR A 86 -2.07 -6.81 18.23
CA THR A 86 -2.89 -5.61 18.18
C THR A 86 -4.27 -5.86 17.62
N LEU A 87 -5.22 -5.12 18.16
CA LEU A 87 -6.59 -5.05 17.62
C LEU A 87 -6.56 -4.66 16.13
N HIS A 88 -5.71 -3.70 15.75
CA HIS A 88 -5.60 -3.20 14.37
C HIS A 88 -5.10 -4.25 13.38
N LEU A 89 -4.09 -5.05 13.75
CA LEU A 89 -3.63 -6.14 12.88
C LEU A 89 -4.76 -7.14 12.62
N ASN A 90 -5.48 -7.51 13.68
CA ASN A 90 -6.62 -8.43 13.56
C ASN A 90 -7.74 -7.85 12.68
N GLU A 91 -8.04 -6.56 12.80
CA GLU A 91 -9.05 -5.90 11.97
C GLU A 91 -8.63 -5.86 10.49
N ILE A 92 -7.37 -5.56 10.19
CA ILE A 92 -6.82 -5.56 8.83
C ILE A 92 -6.86 -6.97 8.24
N GLU A 93 -6.45 -8.00 9.00
CA GLU A 93 -6.48 -9.39 8.56
C GLU A 93 -7.92 -9.89 8.31
N GLU A 94 -8.87 -9.56 9.17
CA GLU A 94 -10.28 -9.89 8.96
C GLU A 94 -10.86 -9.17 7.75
N HIS A 95 -10.45 -7.92 7.51
CA HIS A 95 -10.84 -7.18 6.31
C HIS A 95 -10.28 -7.84 5.04
N LYS A 96 -9.02 -8.27 5.07
CA LYS A 96 -8.38 -9.03 3.98
C LYS A 96 -9.11 -10.36 3.70
N LYS A 97 -9.49 -11.12 4.73
CA LYS A 97 -10.23 -12.38 4.56
C LYS A 97 -11.57 -12.17 3.86
N ARG A 98 -12.31 -11.11 4.24
CA ARG A 98 -13.57 -10.74 3.56
C ARG A 98 -13.34 -10.40 2.09
N ALA A 99 -12.29 -9.64 1.78
CA ALA A 99 -11.94 -9.30 0.40
C ALA A 99 -11.58 -10.55 -0.42
N ILE A 100 -10.78 -11.48 0.12
CA ILE A 100 -10.45 -12.77 -0.51
C ILE A 100 -11.72 -13.61 -0.76
N ALA A 101 -12.64 -13.63 0.18
CA ALA A 101 -13.90 -14.36 0.04
C ALA A 101 -14.79 -13.78 -1.07
N LYS A 102 -14.85 -12.43 -1.16
CA LYS A 102 -15.65 -11.70 -2.15
C LYS A 102 -15.05 -11.76 -3.55
N LEU A 103 -13.76 -11.47 -3.67
CA LEU A 103 -13.06 -11.39 -4.95
C LEU A 103 -12.65 -12.76 -5.53
N GLY A 104 -12.55 -13.76 -4.68
CA GLY A 104 -12.24 -15.11 -5.13
C GLY A 104 -10.77 -15.39 -5.37
N GLU A 105 -9.87 -14.45 -5.12
CA GLU A 105 -8.42 -14.53 -5.31
C GLU A 105 -7.66 -14.32 -4.02
N ASN A 106 -6.40 -14.80 -3.98
CA ASN A 106 -5.48 -14.45 -2.92
C ASN A 106 -5.13 -12.96 -2.98
N ILE A 107 -5.11 -12.31 -1.82
CA ILE A 107 -4.77 -10.89 -1.68
C ILE A 107 -3.65 -10.77 -0.65
N VAL A 108 -2.63 -9.99 -1.00
CA VAL A 108 -1.46 -9.79 -0.15
C VAL A 108 -1.18 -8.29 -0.01
N ILE A 109 -1.19 -7.79 1.22
CA ILE A 109 -0.61 -6.48 1.53
C ILE A 109 0.90 -6.70 1.53
N ARG A 110 1.57 -6.23 0.47
CA ARG A 110 2.99 -6.51 0.28
C ARG A 110 3.88 -5.58 1.08
N ARG A 111 3.56 -4.29 1.05
CA ARG A 111 4.29 -3.25 1.77
C ARG A 111 3.50 -1.95 1.81
N PHE A 112 3.81 -1.13 2.77
CA PHE A 112 3.42 0.27 2.79
C PHE A 112 4.45 1.10 3.56
N ASN A 113 4.42 2.41 3.30
CA ASN A 113 5.10 3.42 4.10
C ASN A 113 4.12 4.54 4.42
N ILE A 114 4.13 5.01 5.67
CA ILE A 114 3.36 6.16 6.11
C ILE A 114 4.30 7.36 6.20
N PHE A 115 3.85 8.45 5.62
CA PHE A 115 4.54 9.74 5.64
C PHE A 115 3.76 10.68 6.56
N ASN A 116 4.43 11.22 7.56
CA ASN A 116 3.86 12.13 8.53
C ASN A 116 4.86 13.25 8.79
N ASP A 117 4.79 14.28 7.99
CA ASP A 117 5.61 15.45 8.13
C ASP A 117 4.70 16.67 8.30
N LYS A 118 4.71 17.25 9.51
CA LYS A 118 3.84 18.38 9.87
C LYS A 118 4.33 19.70 9.30
N ASP A 119 5.61 19.77 8.96
CA ASP A 119 6.28 21.01 8.54
C ASP A 119 6.41 21.09 7.01
N ASN A 120 6.19 19.97 6.33
CA ASN A 120 6.38 19.84 4.89
C ASN A 120 5.14 19.28 4.19
N HIS A 121 5.09 19.46 2.87
CA HIS A 121 4.01 19.01 2.04
C HIS A 121 4.38 17.72 1.33
N ILE A 122 3.57 16.68 1.54
CA ILE A 122 3.77 15.35 0.96
C ILE A 122 2.89 15.23 -0.27
N VAL A 123 3.52 14.95 -1.42
CA VAL A 123 2.84 14.74 -2.70
C VAL A 123 3.20 13.36 -3.21
N GLY A 124 2.19 12.60 -3.63
CA GLY A 124 2.37 11.28 -4.23
C GLY A 124 1.75 11.19 -5.62
N TYR A 125 2.35 10.36 -6.45
CA TYR A 125 1.86 10.05 -7.79
C TYR A 125 2.03 8.56 -8.08
N THR A 126 1.01 7.98 -8.72
CA THR A 126 1.07 6.61 -9.23
C THR A 126 0.80 6.60 -10.74
N HIS A 127 1.67 5.91 -11.50
CA HIS A 127 1.49 5.74 -12.94
C HIS A 127 0.85 4.38 -13.22
N ASN A 128 -0.36 4.41 -13.78
CA ASN A 128 -1.16 3.21 -14.07
C ASN A 128 -1.33 2.27 -12.86
N ASN A 129 -1.21 2.79 -11.65
CA ASN A 129 -1.21 2.02 -10.39
C ASN A 129 -0.14 0.90 -10.32
N LYS A 130 0.93 1.00 -11.11
CA LYS A 130 2.02 0.00 -11.16
C LYS A 130 3.35 0.54 -10.66
N ILE A 131 3.58 1.83 -10.80
CA ILE A 131 4.78 2.51 -10.31
C ILE A 131 4.31 3.75 -9.56
N GLY A 132 4.97 4.09 -8.45
CA GLY A 132 4.64 5.27 -7.67
C GLY A 132 5.87 5.96 -7.11
N ALA A 133 5.74 7.26 -6.87
CA ALA A 133 6.72 8.07 -6.17
C ALA A 133 6.04 8.98 -5.15
N VAL A 134 6.75 9.30 -4.09
CA VAL A 134 6.35 10.28 -3.08
C VAL A 134 7.50 11.26 -2.91
N VAL A 135 7.16 12.54 -2.84
CA VAL A 135 8.10 13.62 -2.54
C VAL A 135 7.61 14.44 -1.36
N THR A 136 8.55 14.98 -0.63
CA THR A 136 8.30 15.93 0.45
C THR A 136 8.85 17.28 0.04
N LEU A 137 8.02 18.32 0.08
CA LEU A 137 8.36 19.69 -0.30
C LEU A 137 8.35 20.59 0.94
N ASP A 138 9.26 21.55 0.99
CA ASP A 138 9.32 22.59 2.03
C ASP A 138 8.19 23.63 1.91
N LYS A 139 7.57 23.71 0.73
CA LYS A 139 6.46 24.61 0.44
C LYS A 139 5.33 23.88 -0.25
N SER A 140 4.10 24.37 -0.02
CA SER A 140 2.91 23.84 -0.67
C SER A 140 2.90 24.21 -2.15
N ASP A 141 3.25 23.22 -2.99
CA ASP A 141 3.10 23.29 -4.44
C ASP A 141 2.77 21.88 -4.96
N GLU A 142 1.49 21.56 -4.98
CA GLU A 142 1.01 20.25 -5.42
C GLU A 142 1.36 19.97 -6.88
N SER A 143 1.31 20.98 -7.75
CA SER A 143 1.65 20.84 -9.17
C SER A 143 3.12 20.49 -9.34
N LEU A 144 4.02 21.24 -8.70
CA LEU A 144 5.46 20.96 -8.72
C LEU A 144 5.77 19.58 -8.13
N GLY A 145 5.15 19.24 -7.01
CA GLY A 145 5.33 17.91 -6.39
C GLY A 145 4.93 16.78 -7.32
N LYS A 146 3.81 16.93 -8.02
CA LYS A 146 3.35 15.95 -8.99
C LYS A 146 4.28 15.84 -10.21
N ASP A 147 4.78 16.96 -10.73
CA ASP A 147 5.73 16.98 -11.84
C ASP A 147 7.05 16.28 -11.44
N ILE A 148 7.54 16.53 -10.23
CA ILE A 148 8.73 15.85 -9.69
C ILE A 148 8.47 14.34 -9.56
N CYS A 149 7.33 13.92 -8.97
CA CYS A 149 6.96 12.52 -8.87
C CYS A 149 6.88 11.84 -10.25
N MET A 150 6.29 12.50 -11.25
CA MET A 150 6.24 11.99 -12.64
C MET A 150 7.63 11.82 -13.22
N GLN A 151 8.53 12.77 -12.99
CA GLN A 151 9.92 12.67 -13.44
C GLN A 151 10.66 11.53 -12.75
N ILE A 152 10.47 11.34 -11.43
CA ILE A 152 11.04 10.21 -10.68
C ILE A 152 10.56 8.88 -11.25
N VAL A 153 9.25 8.75 -11.50
CA VAL A 153 8.67 7.53 -12.08
C VAL A 153 9.22 7.25 -13.49
N ALA A 154 9.45 8.29 -14.29
CA ALA A 154 9.94 8.16 -15.66
C ALA A 154 11.43 7.84 -15.73
N SER A 155 12.26 8.46 -14.90
CA SER A 155 13.72 8.37 -14.96
C SER A 155 14.34 7.39 -13.98
N ASN A 156 13.59 6.96 -12.95
CA ASN A 156 14.06 6.06 -11.90
C ASN A 156 15.43 6.47 -11.32
N PRO A 157 15.58 7.70 -10.80
CA PRO A 157 16.87 8.22 -10.34
C PRO A 157 17.41 7.38 -9.18
N ILE A 158 18.72 7.21 -9.15
CA ILE A 158 19.42 6.42 -8.12
C ILE A 158 19.46 7.22 -6.79
N SER A 159 19.48 8.56 -6.88
CA SER A 159 19.67 9.44 -5.73
C SER A 159 19.07 10.81 -6.00
N ILE A 160 18.92 11.60 -4.93
CA ILE A 160 18.50 13.01 -4.99
C ILE A 160 19.70 13.90 -5.39
N ASP A 161 20.91 13.56 -4.94
CA ASP A 161 22.13 14.30 -5.24
C ASP A 161 23.35 13.36 -5.33
N GLU A 162 24.47 13.89 -5.82
CA GLU A 162 25.72 13.12 -5.98
C GLU A 162 26.31 12.62 -4.66
N LYS A 163 26.00 13.26 -3.51
CA LYS A 163 26.61 12.93 -2.21
C LYS A 163 26.17 11.59 -1.65
N THR A 164 25.04 11.12 -2.10
CA THR A 164 24.44 9.85 -1.65
C THR A 164 24.66 8.71 -2.64
N ILE A 165 25.39 8.98 -3.75
CA ILE A 165 25.73 7.97 -4.76
C ILE A 165 27.07 7.33 -4.36
N ASP A 166 27.16 6.00 -4.50
CA ASP A 166 28.40 5.27 -4.31
C ASP A 166 29.49 5.74 -5.29
N GLU A 167 30.72 5.96 -4.80
CA GLU A 167 31.84 6.44 -5.61
C GLU A 167 32.16 5.54 -6.82
N SER A 168 31.90 4.25 -6.71
CA SER A 168 32.08 3.30 -7.81
C SER A 168 31.11 3.56 -8.97
N VAL A 169 29.87 3.95 -8.65
CA VAL A 169 28.85 4.31 -9.66
C VAL A 169 29.22 5.62 -10.33
N LEU A 170 29.62 6.63 -9.53
CA LEU A 170 30.06 7.93 -10.07
C LEU A 170 31.29 7.82 -10.99
N SER A 171 32.22 6.93 -10.68
CA SER A 171 33.42 6.71 -11.50
C SER A 171 33.09 6.08 -12.84
N ASN A 172 32.18 5.09 -12.85
CA ASN A 172 31.76 4.40 -14.08
C ASN A 172 30.98 5.30 -15.05
N GLU A 173 30.25 6.28 -14.53
CA GLU A 173 29.48 7.22 -15.37
C GLU A 173 30.35 8.37 -15.94
N LYS A 174 31.56 8.55 -15.39
CA LYS A 174 32.52 9.58 -15.88
C LYS A 174 33.52 9.08 -16.93
N GLU A 175 33.57 7.78 -17.18
CA GLU A 175 34.35 7.15 -18.28
C GLU A 175 33.52 7.06 -19.56
#